data_a1999204f1b4031ef7d15e4493966959
#
_entry.id   a1999204f1b4031ef7d15e4493966959
#
_cell.length_a   1.000
_cell.length_b   1.000
_cell.length_c   1.000
_cell.angle_alpha   90.00
_cell.angle_beta   90.00
_cell.angle_gamma   90.00
#
_symmetry.space_group_name_H-M   'P 1'
#
loop_
_entity.id
_entity.type
_entity.pdbx_description
1 polymer ?
#
loop_
_entity_poly.entity_id
_entity_poly.type
_entity_poly.pdbx_seq_one_letter_code
_entity_poly.pdbx_strand_id
1 'polypeptide(L)'
;MLEEGELDALVTARPPSSFQEPGGSVKRLFEDYKSVEIAYYKKTKIFPPMHCVAIRKEIYEKNRWIARSLYEAFVEARQYCTLDNLFFGHLGVTLPFLHHAVEETAKVFGDEDPWAYGIDGNLNTLNTLIHYSHEQGLIPRRYTIEELFAPELLDVPRN
;
A
#
# COMPACT_ATOMS: atom_id res chain seq x y z
N MET A 1 14.81 -5.32 -24.99
CA MET A 1 15.16 -4.13 -24.15
C MET A 1 15.87 -4.56 -22.86
N LEU A 2 15.18 -5.07 -21.80
CA LEU A 2 15.86 -5.48 -20.55
C LEU A 2 16.77 -6.69 -20.76
N GLU A 3 16.31 -7.74 -21.46
CA GLU A 3 17.10 -8.92 -21.80
C GLU A 3 18.26 -8.65 -22.77
N GLU A 4 18.10 -7.66 -23.60
CA GLU A 4 19.08 -7.23 -24.62
C GLU A 4 20.09 -6.23 -24.06
N GLY A 5 19.96 -5.84 -22.79
CA GLY A 5 20.85 -4.90 -22.14
C GLY A 5 20.68 -3.44 -22.59
N GLU A 6 19.56 -3.10 -23.19
CA GLU A 6 19.23 -1.71 -23.52
C GLU A 6 18.73 -0.94 -22.28
N LEU A 7 18.20 -1.66 -21.30
CA LEU A 7 17.81 -1.16 -20.00
C LEU A 7 18.52 -1.97 -18.91
N ASP A 8 19.06 -1.27 -17.92
CA ASP A 8 19.75 -1.90 -16.79
C ASP A 8 18.79 -2.42 -15.73
N ALA A 9 17.65 -1.75 -15.53
CA ALA A 9 16.64 -2.11 -14.54
C ALA A 9 15.24 -1.64 -14.95
N LEU A 10 14.23 -2.29 -14.39
CA LEU A 10 12.82 -1.94 -14.56
C LEU A 10 12.11 -1.93 -13.21
N VAL A 11 11.42 -0.85 -12.90
CA VAL A 11 10.47 -0.77 -11.79
C VAL A 11 9.06 -0.86 -12.36
N THR A 12 8.34 -1.90 -12.00
CA THR A 12 6.99 -2.16 -12.56
C THR A 12 6.11 -2.91 -11.57
N ALA A 13 4.82 -2.65 -11.63
CA ALA A 13 3.81 -3.40 -10.86
C ALA A 13 3.52 -4.80 -11.47
N ARG A 14 3.84 -5.01 -12.75
CA ARG A 14 3.63 -6.29 -13.43
C ARG A 14 4.96 -6.85 -13.91
N PRO A 15 5.36 -8.05 -13.45
CA PRO A 15 6.58 -8.67 -13.94
C PRO A 15 6.54 -8.85 -15.46
N PRO A 16 7.63 -8.53 -16.18
CA PRO A 16 7.72 -8.81 -17.62
C PRO A 16 7.76 -10.33 -17.86
N SER A 17 7.41 -10.77 -19.07
CA SER A 17 7.44 -12.19 -19.46
C SER A 17 8.81 -12.83 -19.23
N SER A 18 9.86 -12.11 -19.56
CA SER A 18 11.26 -12.53 -19.39
C SER A 18 11.66 -12.83 -17.93
N PHE A 19 10.98 -12.24 -16.95
CA PHE A 19 11.15 -12.57 -15.53
C PHE A 19 10.44 -13.89 -15.16
N GLN A 20 9.38 -14.24 -15.88
CA GLN A 20 8.56 -15.42 -15.59
C GLN A 20 9.09 -16.69 -16.25
N GLU A 21 9.99 -16.57 -17.20
CA GLU A 21 10.58 -17.70 -17.93
C GLU A 21 11.57 -18.47 -17.03
N PRO A 22 11.45 -19.81 -16.94
CA PRO A 22 12.42 -20.62 -16.21
C PRO A 22 13.84 -20.44 -16.78
N GLY A 23 14.77 -20.00 -15.95
CA GLY A 23 16.16 -19.74 -16.37
C GLY A 23 16.38 -18.41 -17.09
N GLY A 24 15.36 -17.53 -17.12
CA GLY A 24 15.47 -16.20 -17.71
C GLY A 24 16.61 -15.34 -17.12
N SER A 25 17.12 -14.43 -17.92
CA SER A 25 18.22 -13.52 -17.56
C SER A 25 17.81 -12.42 -16.59
N VAL A 26 16.52 -12.09 -16.57
CA VAL A 26 15.95 -11.04 -15.72
C VAL A 26 15.72 -11.57 -14.31
N LYS A 27 16.29 -10.89 -13.32
CA LYS A 27 16.21 -11.29 -11.92
C LYS A 27 15.73 -10.14 -11.04
N ARG A 28 15.31 -10.44 -9.82
CA ARG A 28 15.04 -9.41 -8.81
C ARG A 28 16.34 -8.68 -8.44
N LEU A 29 16.25 -7.37 -8.27
CA LEU A 29 17.37 -6.56 -7.79
C LEU A 29 17.82 -7.00 -6.39
N PHE A 30 16.86 -7.32 -5.52
CA PHE A 30 17.11 -7.90 -4.21
C PHE A 30 16.62 -9.35 -4.21
N GLU A 31 17.54 -10.31 -4.06
CA GLU A 31 17.17 -11.74 -4.01
C GLU A 31 16.30 -12.05 -2.79
N ASP A 32 16.74 -11.62 -1.61
CA ASP A 32 15.95 -11.68 -0.37
C ASP A 32 15.20 -10.35 -0.15
N TYR A 33 14.29 -10.03 -1.07
CA TYR A 33 13.48 -8.80 -1.00
C TYR A 33 12.66 -8.73 0.28
N LYS A 34 12.20 -9.87 0.82
CA LYS A 34 11.38 -9.91 2.04
C LYS A 34 12.14 -9.37 3.25
N SER A 35 13.37 -9.85 3.47
CA SER A 35 14.20 -9.34 4.57
C SER A 35 14.55 -7.87 4.41
N VAL A 36 14.79 -7.43 3.18
CA VAL A 36 15.06 -6.01 2.87
C VAL A 36 13.85 -5.15 3.18
N GLU A 37 12.65 -5.56 2.74
CA GLU A 37 11.39 -4.83 3.00
C GLU A 37 11.06 -4.77 4.50
N ILE A 38 11.24 -5.88 5.23
CA ILE A 38 11.05 -5.91 6.68
C ILE A 38 12.04 -4.98 7.39
N ALA A 39 13.30 -4.98 7.00
CA ALA A 39 14.30 -4.10 7.56
C ALA A 39 13.99 -2.62 7.29
N TYR A 40 13.53 -2.31 6.06
CA TYR A 40 13.07 -0.98 5.69
C TYR A 40 11.90 -0.52 6.55
N TYR A 41 10.85 -1.35 6.68
CA TYR A 41 9.71 -1.04 7.54
C TYR A 41 10.13 -0.82 9.00
N LYS A 42 10.94 -1.71 9.56
CA LYS A 42 11.42 -1.56 10.94
C LYS A 42 12.19 -0.25 11.17
N LYS A 43 12.96 0.19 10.18
CA LYS A 43 13.73 1.43 10.21
C LYS A 43 12.88 2.67 10.02
N THR A 44 11.95 2.65 9.07
CA THR A 44 11.25 3.85 8.59
C THR A 44 9.81 3.94 9.05
N LYS A 45 9.22 2.82 9.45
CA LYS A 45 7.78 2.69 9.72
C LYS A 45 6.92 3.05 8.49
N ILE A 46 7.46 2.83 7.30
CA ILE A 46 6.77 3.04 6.04
C ILE A 46 6.36 1.69 5.47
N PHE A 47 5.06 1.49 5.33
CA PHE A 47 4.44 0.42 4.56
C PHE A 47 3.47 1.07 3.57
N PRO A 48 3.84 1.24 2.30
CA PRO A 48 3.10 2.09 1.37
C PRO A 48 1.73 1.53 1.04
N PRO A 49 0.64 2.32 1.17
CA PRO A 49 -0.65 1.96 0.60
C PRO A 49 -0.52 1.91 -0.92
N MET A 50 -1.12 0.88 -1.55
CA MET A 50 -0.98 0.68 -2.99
C MET A 50 -1.81 1.66 -3.81
N HIS A 51 -2.96 2.11 -3.29
CA HIS A 51 -3.92 2.91 -4.04
C HIS A 51 -4.60 3.95 -3.16
N CYS A 52 -5.02 5.03 -3.80
CA CYS A 52 -5.98 5.98 -3.25
C CYS A 52 -7.26 5.94 -4.08
N VAL A 53 -8.40 6.16 -3.45
CA VAL A 53 -9.68 6.34 -4.13
C VAL A 53 -9.82 7.81 -4.51
N ALA A 54 -10.00 8.10 -5.79
CA ALA A 54 -10.22 9.45 -6.28
C ALA A 54 -11.68 9.65 -6.65
N ILE A 55 -12.26 10.75 -6.18
CA ILE A 55 -13.63 11.16 -6.51
C ILE A 55 -13.53 12.39 -7.43
N ARG A 56 -14.30 12.40 -8.51
CA ARG A 56 -14.38 13.60 -9.37
C ARG A 56 -14.85 14.80 -8.55
N LYS A 57 -14.13 15.90 -8.65
CA LYS A 57 -14.35 17.11 -7.86
C LYS A 57 -15.80 17.60 -7.94
N GLU A 58 -16.38 17.64 -9.14
CA GLU A 58 -17.76 18.07 -9.38
C GLU A 58 -18.81 17.21 -8.67
N ILE A 59 -18.53 15.92 -8.50
CA ILE A 59 -19.41 15.00 -7.76
C ILE A 59 -19.24 15.22 -6.26
N TYR A 60 -18.01 15.32 -5.82
CA TYR A 60 -17.68 15.54 -4.42
C TYR A 60 -18.24 16.86 -3.88
N GLU A 61 -18.07 17.97 -4.63
CA GLU A 61 -18.57 19.29 -4.21
C GLU A 61 -20.09 19.34 -4.04
N LYS A 62 -20.82 18.58 -4.86
CA LYS A 62 -22.29 18.46 -4.77
C LYS A 62 -22.77 17.50 -3.69
N ASN A 63 -21.91 16.56 -3.29
CA ASN A 63 -22.26 15.41 -2.43
C ASN A 63 -21.12 15.07 -1.49
N ARG A 64 -20.77 15.98 -0.62
CA ARG A 64 -19.59 15.80 0.29
C ARG A 64 -19.67 14.56 1.17
N TRP A 65 -20.89 14.13 1.51
CA TRP A 65 -21.15 12.90 2.27
C TRP A 65 -20.55 11.64 1.62
N ILE A 66 -20.34 11.64 0.27
CA ILE A 66 -19.80 10.48 -0.46
C ILE A 66 -18.42 10.08 0.08
N ALA A 67 -17.56 11.04 0.42
CA ALA A 67 -16.21 10.74 0.88
C ALA A 67 -16.26 9.85 2.13
N ARG A 68 -17.06 10.22 3.11
CA ARG A 68 -17.20 9.46 4.36
C ARG A 68 -17.90 8.12 4.15
N SER A 69 -18.99 8.08 3.39
CA SER A 69 -19.71 6.85 3.10
C SER A 69 -18.86 5.82 2.35
N LEU A 70 -18.05 6.26 1.38
CA LEU A 70 -17.11 5.37 0.69
C LEU A 70 -16.03 4.86 1.65
N TYR A 71 -15.47 5.73 2.48
CA TYR A 71 -14.49 5.32 3.47
C TYR A 71 -15.05 4.24 4.41
N GLU A 72 -16.22 4.46 4.98
CA GLU A 72 -16.89 3.52 5.87
C GLU A 72 -17.19 2.19 5.17
N ALA A 73 -17.67 2.23 3.94
CA ALA A 73 -17.92 1.03 3.13
C ALA A 73 -16.63 0.23 2.84
N PHE A 74 -15.53 0.91 2.53
CA PHE A 74 -14.23 0.25 2.32
C PHE A 74 -13.68 -0.34 3.63
N VAL A 75 -13.85 0.36 4.75
CA VAL A 75 -13.46 -0.17 6.07
C VAL A 75 -14.26 -1.42 6.40
N GLU A 76 -15.57 -1.41 6.18
CA GLU A 76 -16.42 -2.59 6.39
C GLU A 76 -16.00 -3.75 5.46
N ALA A 77 -15.82 -3.48 4.16
CA ALA A 77 -15.35 -4.48 3.21
C ALA A 77 -13.99 -5.10 3.61
N ARG A 78 -13.08 -4.27 4.14
CA ARG A 78 -11.80 -4.74 4.66
C ARG A 78 -11.97 -5.70 5.83
N GLN A 79 -12.91 -5.45 6.74
CA GLN A 79 -13.15 -6.31 7.90
C GLN A 79 -13.49 -7.75 7.51
N TYR A 80 -14.12 -7.96 6.35
CA TYR A 80 -14.36 -9.31 5.81
C TYR A 80 -13.08 -10.01 5.33
N CYS A 81 -12.04 -9.26 5.05
CA CYS A 81 -10.74 -9.77 4.55
C CYS A 81 -9.66 -9.75 5.63
N THR A 82 -9.98 -9.32 6.86
CA THR A 82 -8.97 -9.21 7.92
C THR A 82 -8.48 -10.57 8.41
N LEU A 83 -7.32 -10.54 9.05
CA LEU A 83 -6.67 -11.70 9.63
C LEU A 83 -7.57 -12.48 10.59
N ASP A 84 -8.49 -11.81 11.26
CA ASP A 84 -9.46 -12.45 12.16
C ASP A 84 -10.38 -13.43 11.41
N ASN A 85 -10.80 -13.07 10.20
CA ASN A 85 -11.59 -13.97 9.35
C ASN A 85 -10.76 -15.14 8.78
N LEU A 86 -9.45 -14.96 8.65
CA LEU A 86 -8.53 -16.02 8.26
C LEU A 86 -8.30 -17.03 9.38
N PHE A 87 -8.40 -16.61 10.64
CA PHE A 87 -8.22 -17.48 11.81
C PHE A 87 -9.47 -18.26 12.21
N PHE A 88 -10.68 -17.75 11.97
CA PHE A 88 -11.93 -18.29 12.54
C PHE A 88 -12.70 -19.29 11.66
N GLY A 89 -12.01 -20.02 10.78
CA GLY A 89 -12.57 -21.26 10.23
C GLY A 89 -12.95 -21.27 8.76
N HIS A 90 -12.73 -20.17 8.05
CA HIS A 90 -12.91 -20.13 6.60
C HIS A 90 -11.63 -19.62 5.96
N LEU A 91 -10.96 -20.51 5.22
CA LEU A 91 -9.89 -20.06 4.34
C LEU A 91 -10.51 -19.27 3.19
N GLY A 92 -10.53 -17.95 3.30
CA GLY A 92 -10.94 -17.07 2.20
C GLY A 92 -10.04 -17.16 0.97
N VAL A 93 -8.86 -17.77 1.13
CA VAL A 93 -7.85 -17.98 0.08
C VAL A 93 -7.24 -19.36 0.24
N THR A 94 -7.14 -20.11 -0.84
CA THR A 94 -6.48 -21.43 -0.86
C THR A 94 -4.97 -21.22 -1.03
N LEU A 95 -4.30 -20.81 0.04
CA LEU A 95 -2.84 -20.62 0.04
C LEU A 95 -2.20 -21.57 1.07
N PRO A 96 -1.29 -22.48 0.63
CA PRO A 96 -0.49 -23.27 1.57
C PRO A 96 0.29 -22.37 2.52
N PHE A 97 0.41 -22.78 3.77
CA PHE A 97 1.16 -22.07 4.80
C PHE A 97 0.63 -20.64 5.13
N LEU A 98 -0.65 -20.37 4.88
CA LEU A 98 -1.28 -19.09 5.18
C LEU A 98 -1.10 -18.69 6.65
N HIS A 99 -1.30 -19.60 7.59
CA HIS A 99 -1.12 -19.33 9.02
C HIS A 99 0.30 -18.87 9.36
N HIS A 100 1.33 -19.47 8.74
CA HIS A 100 2.71 -19.01 8.90
C HIS A 100 2.91 -17.59 8.40
N ALA A 101 2.32 -17.23 7.26
CA ALA A 101 2.42 -15.88 6.71
C ALA A 101 1.73 -14.85 7.62
N VAL A 102 0.60 -15.22 8.21
CA VAL A 102 -0.13 -14.38 9.17
C VAL A 102 0.68 -14.17 10.45
N GLU A 103 1.19 -15.25 11.06
CA GLU A 103 2.02 -15.14 12.27
C GLU A 103 3.29 -14.31 12.05
N GLU A 104 3.90 -14.46 10.89
CA GLU A 104 5.09 -13.70 10.54
C GLU A 104 4.77 -12.23 10.35
N THR A 105 3.65 -11.91 9.68
CA THR A 105 3.15 -10.55 9.54
C THR A 105 2.91 -9.92 10.91
N ALA A 106 2.22 -10.62 11.81
CA ALA A 106 2.01 -10.16 13.18
C ALA A 106 3.32 -9.89 13.94
N LYS A 107 4.34 -10.73 13.76
CA LYS A 107 5.68 -10.50 14.37
C LYS A 107 6.39 -9.25 13.82
N VAL A 108 6.13 -8.91 12.56
CA VAL A 108 6.76 -7.73 11.93
C VAL A 108 6.07 -6.44 12.36
N PHE A 109 4.74 -6.42 12.34
CA PHE A 109 3.94 -5.23 12.57
C PHE A 109 3.55 -5.03 14.04
N GLY A 110 3.52 -6.11 14.85
CA GLY A 110 3.05 -6.06 16.23
C GLY A 110 1.58 -5.68 16.30
N ASP A 111 1.28 -4.66 17.07
CA ASP A 111 -0.08 -4.11 17.20
C ASP A 111 -0.45 -3.12 16.08
N GLU A 112 0.48 -2.83 15.16
CA GLU A 112 0.22 -1.96 14.02
C GLU A 112 -0.50 -2.72 12.91
N ASP A 113 -1.57 -2.15 12.37
CA ASP A 113 -2.26 -2.70 11.20
C ASP A 113 -1.59 -2.22 9.91
N PRO A 114 -0.93 -3.11 9.13
CA PRO A 114 -0.28 -2.72 7.87
C PRO A 114 -1.29 -2.26 6.80
N TRP A 115 -2.55 -2.62 6.97
CA TRP A 115 -3.62 -2.32 6.03
C TRP A 115 -4.58 -1.24 6.54
N ALA A 116 -4.15 -0.43 7.52
CA ALA A 116 -4.96 0.65 8.05
C ALA A 116 -5.42 1.60 6.94
N TYR A 117 -6.72 1.84 6.87
CA TYR A 117 -7.30 2.84 5.98
C TYR A 117 -7.29 4.22 6.65
N GLY A 118 -7.39 5.25 5.82
CA GLY A 118 -7.43 6.63 6.27
C GLY A 118 -6.07 7.28 6.37
N ILE A 119 -6.07 8.50 6.84
CA ILE A 119 -4.90 9.38 6.85
C ILE A 119 -4.03 9.10 8.08
N ASP A 120 -4.63 8.99 9.26
CA ASP A 120 -3.91 8.87 10.52
C ASP A 120 -2.92 7.69 10.53
N GLY A 121 -3.37 6.49 10.14
CA GLY A 121 -2.53 5.30 10.05
C GLY A 121 -1.44 5.37 8.99
N ASN A 122 -1.53 6.31 8.03
CA ASN A 122 -0.64 6.44 6.88
C ASN A 122 0.13 7.77 6.83
N LEU A 123 -0.01 8.61 7.84
CA LEU A 123 0.49 10.00 7.82
C LEU A 123 1.99 10.09 7.52
N ASN A 124 2.80 9.24 8.15
CA ASN A 124 4.23 9.17 7.90
C ASN A 124 4.56 8.83 6.44
N THR A 125 3.88 7.83 5.89
CA THR A 125 4.06 7.40 4.50
C THR A 125 3.63 8.47 3.51
N LEU A 126 2.48 9.11 3.75
CA LEU A 126 1.95 10.17 2.88
C LEU A 126 2.87 11.40 2.87
N ASN A 127 3.33 11.86 4.03
CA ASN A 127 4.26 12.97 4.13
C ASN A 127 5.61 12.65 3.45
N THR A 128 6.10 11.42 3.59
CA THR A 128 7.32 10.98 2.92
C THR A 128 7.15 10.94 1.40
N LEU A 129 6.01 10.46 0.91
CA LEU A 129 5.69 10.44 -0.52
C LEU A 129 5.64 11.86 -1.10
N ILE A 130 4.98 12.80 -0.42
CA ILE A 130 4.92 14.21 -0.83
C ILE A 130 6.32 14.82 -0.87
N HIS A 131 7.12 14.53 0.16
CA HIS A 131 8.50 15.01 0.23
C HIS A 131 9.33 14.50 -0.96
N TYR A 132 9.37 13.20 -1.19
CA TYR A 132 10.13 12.61 -2.30
C TYR A 132 9.61 13.03 -3.67
N SER A 133 8.30 13.14 -3.83
CA SER A 133 7.71 13.61 -5.09
C SER A 133 8.16 15.03 -5.43
N HIS A 134 8.27 15.89 -4.43
CA HIS A 134 8.78 17.26 -4.62
C HIS A 134 10.30 17.25 -4.90
N GLU A 135 11.09 16.50 -4.14
CA GLU A 135 12.54 16.45 -4.36
C GLU A 135 12.92 15.89 -5.74
N GLN A 136 12.12 14.94 -6.24
CA GLN A 136 12.32 14.36 -7.58
C GLN A 136 11.69 15.18 -8.71
N GLY A 137 11.10 16.33 -8.42
CA GLY A 137 10.51 17.21 -9.42
C GLY A 137 9.19 16.69 -10.02
N LEU A 138 8.54 15.70 -9.40
CA LEU A 138 7.27 15.13 -9.87
C LEU A 138 6.09 16.06 -9.57
N ILE A 139 6.21 16.88 -8.55
CA ILE A 139 5.23 17.91 -8.18
C ILE A 139 5.93 19.26 -7.99
N PRO A 140 5.27 20.39 -8.34
CA PRO A 140 5.89 21.72 -8.35
C PRO A 140 6.15 22.29 -6.95
N ARG A 141 5.44 21.81 -5.93
CA ARG A 141 5.60 22.20 -4.53
C ARG A 141 5.18 21.10 -3.58
N ARG A 142 5.53 21.19 -2.32
CA ARG A 142 4.97 20.33 -1.29
C ARG A 142 3.52 20.71 -1.03
N TYR A 143 2.63 19.73 -1.15
CA TYR A 143 1.24 19.85 -0.76
C TYR A 143 1.06 19.43 0.69
N THR A 144 0.05 19.96 1.37
CA THR A 144 -0.35 19.47 2.68
C THR A 144 -1.37 18.33 2.53
N ILE A 145 -1.57 17.57 3.59
CA ILE A 145 -2.56 16.49 3.60
C ILE A 145 -3.97 17.05 3.38
N GLU A 146 -4.26 18.21 3.97
CA GLU A 146 -5.55 18.90 3.87
C GLU A 146 -5.85 19.38 2.45
N GLU A 147 -4.82 19.66 1.65
CA GLU A 147 -4.99 20.01 0.23
C GLU A 147 -5.29 18.80 -0.66
N LEU A 148 -4.89 17.60 -0.25
CA LEU A 148 -4.97 16.39 -1.07
C LEU A 148 -6.19 15.52 -0.73
N PHE A 149 -6.67 15.58 0.50
CA PHE A 149 -7.73 14.69 0.98
C PHE A 149 -8.99 15.46 1.36
N ALA A 150 -10.12 14.76 1.29
CA ALA A 150 -11.41 15.31 1.69
C ALA A 150 -11.40 15.70 3.18
N PRO A 151 -11.78 16.95 3.55
CA PRO A 151 -11.76 17.39 4.94
C PRO A 151 -12.54 16.50 5.90
N GLU A 152 -13.60 15.85 5.43
CA GLU A 152 -14.44 14.93 6.20
C GLU A 152 -13.68 13.66 6.65
N LEU A 153 -12.48 13.42 6.12
CA LEU A 153 -11.63 12.27 6.44
C LEU A 153 -10.40 12.61 7.28
N LEU A 154 -10.15 13.90 7.54
CA LEU A 154 -8.95 14.33 8.28
C LEU A 154 -8.98 13.88 9.75
N ASP A 155 -10.15 13.89 10.37
CA ASP A 155 -10.36 13.56 11.79
C ASP A 155 -10.92 12.14 11.99
N VAL A 156 -10.87 11.29 10.98
CA VAL A 156 -11.33 9.91 11.13
C VAL A 156 -10.25 9.11 11.85
N PRO A 157 -10.58 8.52 13.02
CA PRO A 157 -9.60 7.74 13.77
C PRO A 157 -9.12 6.52 12.99
N ARG A 158 -7.92 6.06 13.35
CA ARG A 158 -7.34 4.82 12.82
C ARG A 158 -8.27 3.65 13.12
N ASN A 159 -8.62 2.90 12.07
CA ASN A 159 -9.43 1.67 12.14
C ASN A 159 -8.54 0.46 11.87
#